data_836e35cb3cd2e8b5faba5ea6150813c2
#
_entry.id   836e35cb3cd2e8b5faba5ea6150813c2
#
_cell.length_a   1.000
_cell.length_b   1.000
_cell.length_c   1.000
_cell.angle_alpha   90.00
_cell.angle_beta   90.00
_cell.angle_gamma   90.00
#
_symmetry.space_group_name_H-M   'P 1'
#
loop_
_entity.id
_entity.type
_entity.pdbx_description
1 polymer ?
#
loop_
_entity_poly.entity_id
_entity_poly.type
_entity_poly.pdbx_seq_one_letter_code
_entity_poly.pdbx_strand_id
1 'polypeptide(L)'
;MTTGQIHSIESFGTVDGPGIRMVVFTKGCPMRCQYCHNPDTWSLHGGTAMTVSEILDQYEASRPFYRGGGITVTGGEPLLQMEFVTELFEEACRRDIHTCLDTSGVTFRASDRAYLEQLDRLLASTRLVMLDLKQIDDEKHRALTGHSNRNILQFAEYLDQKQVPMWIRHVVVPGLTDSEKDLYHLGRFIGTLKYAKALDVLPYHDMGKVKYKNLGILYPLEDVPPMSREEAVGAKKIILHGIKDRRAGTPDLFCS
;
A
#
# COMPACT_ATOMS: atom_id res chain seq x y z
N MET A 1 -13.58 -19.27 13.77
CA MET A 1 -13.73 -17.91 13.21
C MET A 1 -12.53 -17.11 13.64
N THR A 2 -11.76 -16.64 12.67
CA THR A 2 -10.59 -15.80 12.91
C THR A 2 -11.06 -14.39 13.30
N THR A 3 -10.35 -13.75 14.20
CA THR A 3 -10.58 -12.33 14.56
C THR A 3 -9.40 -11.49 14.09
N GLY A 4 -9.70 -10.31 13.54
CA GLY A 4 -8.70 -9.31 13.20
C GLY A 4 -8.60 -8.25 14.30
N GLN A 5 -7.39 -7.77 14.53
CA GLN A 5 -7.15 -6.59 15.36
C GLN A 5 -7.35 -5.34 14.50
N ILE A 6 -8.49 -4.70 14.66
CA ILE A 6 -8.90 -3.57 13.83
C ILE A 6 -8.61 -2.26 14.57
N HIS A 7 -7.95 -1.33 13.89
CA HIS A 7 -7.72 0.02 14.38
C HIS A 7 -9.01 0.86 14.25
N SER A 8 -9.55 0.92 13.04
CA SER A 8 -10.75 1.70 12.72
C SER A 8 -11.37 1.21 11.40
N ILE A 9 -12.61 1.62 11.16
CA ILE A 9 -13.31 1.41 9.90
C ILE A 9 -13.81 2.77 9.39
N GLU A 10 -13.52 3.07 8.13
CA GLU A 10 -14.05 4.25 7.43
C GLU A 10 -15.09 3.82 6.39
N SER A 11 -16.28 4.41 6.46
CA SER A 11 -17.40 3.98 5.63
C SER A 11 -17.41 4.55 4.21
N PHE A 12 -16.64 5.61 3.91
CA PHE A 12 -16.71 6.33 2.63
C PHE A 12 -15.33 6.70 2.09
N GLY A 13 -14.39 5.74 2.04
CA GLY A 13 -13.10 5.93 1.39
C GLY A 13 -13.27 6.16 -0.12
N THR A 14 -12.66 7.22 -0.63
CA THR A 14 -12.71 7.59 -2.05
C THR A 14 -11.34 7.56 -2.74
N VAL A 15 -10.28 7.28 -1.96
CA VAL A 15 -8.88 7.24 -2.43
C VAL A 15 -8.21 5.89 -2.18
N ASP A 16 -8.96 4.93 -1.66
CA ASP A 16 -8.46 3.61 -1.22
C ASP A 16 -8.82 2.50 -2.21
N GLY A 17 -8.84 2.84 -3.49
CA GLY A 17 -9.20 1.98 -4.60
C GLY A 17 -10.38 2.52 -5.42
N PRO A 18 -10.94 1.72 -6.37
CA PRO A 18 -12.00 2.19 -7.24
C PRO A 18 -13.34 2.36 -6.51
N GLY A 19 -14.08 3.42 -6.84
CA GLY A 19 -15.41 3.71 -6.30
C GLY A 19 -15.40 4.18 -4.86
N ILE A 20 -16.57 4.12 -4.21
CA ILE A 20 -16.72 4.43 -2.77
C ILE A 20 -16.59 3.12 -1.99
N ARG A 21 -15.76 3.09 -0.97
CA ARG A 21 -15.36 1.86 -0.30
C ARG A 21 -15.51 1.92 1.21
N MET A 22 -15.79 0.78 1.81
CA MET A 22 -15.53 0.57 3.21
C MET A 22 -14.02 0.27 3.38
N VAL A 23 -13.35 1.01 4.24
CA VAL A 23 -11.91 0.87 4.47
C VAL A 23 -11.68 0.35 5.88
N VAL A 24 -11.07 -0.82 5.99
CA VAL A 24 -10.76 -1.50 7.26
C VAL A 24 -9.28 -1.31 7.56
N PHE A 25 -8.98 -0.55 8.60
CA PHE A 25 -7.62 -0.30 9.06
C PHE A 25 -7.21 -1.35 10.09
N THR A 26 -6.25 -2.18 9.76
CA THR A 26 -5.70 -3.19 10.68
C THR A 26 -4.63 -2.60 11.59
N LYS A 27 -4.40 -3.24 12.74
CA LYS A 27 -3.29 -2.96 13.66
C LYS A 27 -2.06 -3.78 13.29
N GLY A 28 -0.90 -3.22 13.61
CA GLY A 28 0.40 -3.83 13.39
C GLY A 28 1.06 -3.37 12.09
N CYS A 29 2.27 -2.82 12.21
CA CYS A 29 3.13 -2.51 11.09
C CYS A 29 4.59 -2.64 11.53
N PRO A 30 5.44 -3.40 10.80
CA PRO A 30 6.85 -3.49 11.15
C PRO A 30 7.63 -2.25 10.69
N MET A 31 7.12 -1.52 9.71
CA MET A 31 7.79 -0.33 9.17
C MET A 31 7.67 0.89 10.09
N ARG A 32 8.63 1.81 9.96
CA ARG A 32 8.66 3.10 10.65
C ARG A 32 8.88 4.22 9.65
N CYS A 33 7.98 4.27 8.63
CA CYS A 33 8.04 5.29 7.60
C CYS A 33 8.02 6.69 8.20
N GLN A 34 8.97 7.53 7.86
CA GLN A 34 9.11 8.87 8.43
C GLN A 34 7.88 9.76 8.17
N TYR A 35 7.17 9.52 7.05
CA TYR A 35 5.93 10.23 6.68
C TYR A 35 4.65 9.43 7.01
N CYS A 36 4.69 8.49 7.96
CA CYS A 36 3.52 7.68 8.26
C CYS A 36 2.34 8.53 8.74
N HIS A 37 1.17 8.36 8.13
CA HIS A 37 -0.05 9.04 8.56
C HIS A 37 -0.79 8.33 9.69
N ASN A 38 -0.47 7.06 9.92
CA ASN A 38 -1.15 6.21 10.90
C ASN A 38 -0.16 5.56 11.90
N PRO A 39 0.68 6.33 12.62
CA PRO A 39 1.62 5.77 13.60
C PRO A 39 0.91 5.04 14.75
N ASP A 40 -0.35 5.39 14.99
CA ASP A 40 -1.27 4.72 15.92
C ASP A 40 -1.62 3.29 15.54
N THR A 41 -1.33 2.87 14.30
CA THR A 41 -1.50 1.47 13.85
C THR A 41 -0.26 0.60 14.04
N TRP A 42 0.91 1.15 14.41
CA TRP A 42 2.16 0.40 14.46
C TRP A 42 2.16 -0.80 15.42
N SER A 43 1.53 -0.63 16.59
CA SER A 43 1.38 -1.71 17.56
C SER A 43 0.34 -2.72 17.12
N LEU A 44 0.59 -4.00 17.34
CA LEU A 44 -0.43 -5.06 17.21
C LEU A 44 -1.47 -5.02 18.32
N HIS A 45 -1.17 -4.33 19.44
CA HIS A 45 -2.06 -4.22 20.59
C HIS A 45 -2.93 -2.97 20.52
N GLY A 46 -4.02 -2.96 21.27
CA GLY A 46 -4.90 -1.80 21.43
C GLY A 46 -5.86 -1.55 20.27
N GLY A 47 -6.13 -2.56 19.46
CA GLY A 47 -7.22 -2.57 18.49
C GLY A 47 -8.50 -3.17 19.08
N THR A 48 -9.57 -3.14 18.29
CA THR A 48 -10.81 -3.87 18.56
C THR A 48 -10.73 -5.22 17.85
N ALA A 49 -10.89 -6.31 18.59
CA ALA A 49 -11.00 -7.63 17.98
C ALA A 49 -12.36 -7.74 17.28
N MET A 50 -12.34 -7.95 15.96
CA MET A 50 -13.56 -8.07 15.15
C MET A 50 -13.52 -9.36 14.33
N THR A 51 -14.66 -10.01 14.21
CA THR A 51 -14.87 -11.16 13.34
C THR A 51 -15.17 -10.71 11.90
N VAL A 52 -14.98 -11.61 10.95
CA VAL A 52 -15.36 -11.40 9.54
C VAL A 52 -16.84 -11.03 9.41
N SER A 53 -17.72 -11.71 10.17
CA SER A 53 -19.17 -11.43 10.15
C SER A 53 -19.48 -10.01 10.58
N GLU A 54 -18.91 -9.54 11.69
CA GLU A 54 -19.16 -8.18 12.19
C GLU A 54 -18.75 -7.09 11.20
N ILE A 55 -17.64 -7.31 10.45
CA ILE A 55 -17.23 -6.36 9.41
C ILE A 55 -18.18 -6.40 8.22
N LEU A 56 -18.55 -7.60 7.76
CA LEU A 56 -19.45 -7.73 6.63
C LEU A 56 -20.89 -7.28 6.93
N ASP A 57 -21.35 -7.45 8.16
CA ASP A 57 -22.66 -6.92 8.58
C ASP A 57 -22.69 -5.39 8.55
N GLN A 58 -21.58 -4.72 8.95
CA GLN A 58 -21.44 -3.27 8.78
C GLN A 58 -21.40 -2.86 7.31
N TYR A 59 -20.71 -3.65 6.45
CA TYR A 59 -20.70 -3.40 5.01
C TYR A 59 -22.12 -3.49 4.43
N GLU A 60 -22.86 -4.55 4.73
CA GLU A 60 -24.20 -4.78 4.19
C GLU A 60 -25.18 -3.67 4.63
N ALA A 61 -25.07 -3.17 5.85
CA ALA A 61 -25.89 -2.05 6.33
C ALA A 61 -25.70 -0.76 5.50
N SER A 62 -24.53 -0.60 4.87
CA SER A 62 -24.20 0.59 4.05
C SER A 62 -24.02 0.26 2.57
N ARG A 63 -24.26 -0.97 2.14
CA ARG A 63 -23.99 -1.46 0.76
C ARG A 63 -24.53 -0.56 -0.35
N PRO A 64 -25.73 0.05 -0.27
CA PRO A 64 -26.24 0.92 -1.32
C PRO A 64 -25.37 2.15 -1.63
N PHE A 65 -24.51 2.54 -0.70
CA PHE A 65 -23.60 3.69 -0.83
C PHE A 65 -22.28 3.33 -1.51
N TYR A 66 -21.87 2.04 -1.54
CA TYR A 66 -20.60 1.57 -2.09
C TYR A 66 -20.67 1.30 -3.60
N ARG A 67 -21.14 2.31 -4.37
CA ARG A 67 -21.31 2.19 -5.82
C ARG A 67 -19.96 2.11 -6.54
N GLY A 68 -19.76 1.03 -7.32
CA GLY A 68 -18.52 0.78 -8.04
C GLY A 68 -17.30 0.53 -7.15
N GLY A 69 -17.53 0.39 -5.84
CA GLY A 69 -16.52 0.16 -4.82
C GLY A 69 -16.56 -1.24 -4.22
N GLY A 70 -16.24 -1.33 -2.93
CA GLY A 70 -16.19 -2.61 -2.19
C GLY A 70 -15.53 -2.45 -0.83
N ILE A 71 -14.74 -3.44 -0.41
CA ILE A 71 -13.95 -3.40 0.81
C ILE A 71 -12.47 -3.21 0.46
N THR A 72 -11.80 -2.31 1.17
CA THR A 72 -10.33 -2.21 1.22
C THR A 72 -9.85 -2.57 2.60
N VAL A 73 -8.84 -3.42 2.69
CA VAL A 73 -8.10 -3.67 3.93
C VAL A 73 -6.74 -3.01 3.83
N THR A 74 -6.45 -2.14 4.79
CA THR A 74 -5.27 -1.29 4.91
C THR A 74 -4.87 -1.13 6.38
N GLY A 75 -4.28 -0.02 6.77
CA GLY A 75 -4.01 0.38 8.16
C GLY A 75 -2.55 0.40 8.51
N GLY A 76 -2.07 -0.56 9.30
CA GLY A 76 -0.66 -0.86 9.49
C GLY A 76 -0.11 -1.62 8.28
N GLU A 77 0.11 -2.91 8.43
CA GLU A 77 0.44 -3.83 7.33
C GLU A 77 -0.52 -5.02 7.40
N PRO A 78 -1.54 -5.09 6.50
CA PRO A 78 -2.57 -6.13 6.55
C PRO A 78 -2.03 -7.56 6.47
N LEU A 79 -0.91 -7.76 5.76
CA LEU A 79 -0.28 -9.07 5.62
C LEU A 79 0.29 -9.63 6.93
N LEU A 80 0.36 -8.85 8.01
CA LEU A 80 0.61 -9.36 9.37
C LEU A 80 -0.58 -10.16 9.93
N GLN A 81 -1.77 -9.92 9.39
CA GLN A 81 -3.01 -10.61 9.75
C GLN A 81 -3.58 -11.39 8.57
N MET A 82 -2.70 -12.03 7.78
CA MET A 82 -3.02 -12.62 6.48
C MET A 82 -4.17 -13.62 6.55
N GLU A 83 -4.23 -14.48 7.59
CA GLU A 83 -5.30 -15.46 7.75
C GLU A 83 -6.67 -14.79 7.87
N PHE A 84 -6.78 -13.74 8.70
CA PHE A 84 -8.00 -12.97 8.87
C PHE A 84 -8.41 -12.26 7.57
N VAL A 85 -7.45 -11.61 6.90
CA VAL A 85 -7.72 -10.92 5.63
C VAL A 85 -8.15 -11.90 4.54
N THR A 86 -7.57 -13.09 4.52
CA THR A 86 -7.97 -14.16 3.59
C THR A 86 -9.43 -14.57 3.81
N GLU A 87 -9.81 -14.87 5.06
CA GLU A 87 -11.18 -15.26 5.40
C GLU A 87 -12.19 -14.14 5.07
N LEU A 88 -11.83 -12.88 5.36
CA LEU A 88 -12.65 -11.72 5.02
C LEU A 88 -12.84 -11.58 3.49
N PHE A 89 -11.78 -11.73 2.70
CA PHE A 89 -11.86 -11.57 1.25
C PHE A 89 -12.57 -12.75 0.59
N GLU A 90 -12.38 -13.96 1.07
CA GLU A 90 -13.15 -15.14 0.60
C GLU A 90 -14.65 -14.95 0.82
N GLU A 91 -15.05 -14.49 2.01
CA GLU A 91 -16.46 -14.25 2.31
C GLU A 91 -17.02 -13.05 1.54
N ALA A 92 -16.25 -11.97 1.40
CA ALA A 92 -16.60 -10.83 0.57
C ALA A 92 -16.83 -11.22 -0.89
N CYS A 93 -15.96 -12.07 -1.46
CA CYS A 93 -16.12 -12.59 -2.82
C CYS A 93 -17.40 -13.44 -2.97
N ARG A 94 -17.75 -14.26 -1.96
CA ARG A 94 -19.02 -15.03 -1.98
C ARG A 94 -20.25 -14.13 -2.01
N ARG A 95 -20.14 -12.91 -1.50
CA ARG A 95 -21.20 -11.88 -1.50
C ARG A 95 -21.11 -10.91 -2.68
N ASP A 96 -20.27 -11.21 -3.68
CA ASP A 96 -20.00 -10.33 -4.84
C ASP A 96 -19.55 -8.92 -4.42
N ILE A 97 -18.68 -8.84 -3.42
CA ILE A 97 -18.05 -7.61 -2.95
C ILE A 97 -16.65 -7.53 -3.53
N HIS A 98 -16.32 -6.40 -4.17
CA HIS A 98 -14.98 -6.15 -4.70
C HIS A 98 -13.97 -5.96 -3.56
N THR A 99 -12.87 -6.70 -3.58
CA THR A 99 -11.83 -6.70 -2.57
C THR A 99 -10.59 -5.95 -3.04
N CYS A 100 -10.01 -5.14 -2.16
CA CYS A 100 -8.77 -4.40 -2.40
C CYS A 100 -7.83 -4.56 -1.20
N LEU A 101 -6.61 -5.01 -1.46
CA LEU A 101 -5.54 -5.10 -0.47
C LEU A 101 -4.61 -3.89 -0.63
N ASP A 102 -4.53 -3.02 0.38
CA ASP A 102 -3.59 -1.90 0.42
C ASP A 102 -2.42 -2.27 1.34
N THR A 103 -1.25 -2.47 0.77
CA THR A 103 -0.10 -3.04 1.47
C THR A 103 1.23 -2.48 0.95
N SER A 104 2.24 -2.52 1.79
CA SER A 104 3.62 -2.30 1.38
C SER A 104 4.30 -3.56 0.85
N GLY A 105 3.79 -4.75 1.16
CA GLY A 105 4.43 -6.02 0.84
C GLY A 105 5.70 -6.33 1.65
N VAL A 106 6.01 -5.55 2.68
CA VAL A 106 7.26 -5.68 3.45
C VAL A 106 7.43 -7.05 4.11
N THR A 107 6.33 -7.74 4.39
CA THR A 107 6.31 -9.08 5.01
C THR A 107 6.53 -10.22 4.02
N PHE A 108 6.64 -9.93 2.72
CA PHE A 108 6.80 -10.94 1.68
C PHE A 108 8.04 -11.83 1.88
N ARG A 109 7.89 -13.13 1.67
CA ARG A 109 8.93 -14.15 1.88
C ARG A 109 8.97 -15.11 0.69
N ALA A 110 9.77 -14.78 -0.32
CA ALA A 110 9.87 -15.55 -1.57
C ALA A 110 10.31 -17.01 -1.39
N SER A 111 11.09 -17.31 -0.35
CA SER A 111 11.60 -18.67 -0.07
C SER A 111 10.76 -19.47 0.92
N ASP A 112 9.72 -18.91 1.51
CA ASP A 112 8.86 -19.56 2.50
C ASP A 112 7.63 -20.14 1.79
N ARG A 113 7.66 -21.46 1.54
CA ARG A 113 6.58 -22.15 0.83
C ARG A 113 5.23 -22.05 1.54
N ALA A 114 5.21 -22.22 2.85
CA ALA A 114 3.96 -22.16 3.61
C ALA A 114 3.36 -20.74 3.57
N TYR A 115 4.22 -19.70 3.64
CA TYR A 115 3.80 -18.32 3.45
C TYR A 115 3.22 -18.10 2.04
N LEU A 116 3.87 -18.62 1.00
CA LEU A 116 3.40 -18.48 -0.38
C LEU A 116 2.06 -19.18 -0.62
N GLU A 117 1.86 -20.38 -0.06
CA GLU A 117 0.58 -21.11 -0.13
C GLU A 117 -0.57 -20.30 0.51
N GLN A 118 -0.31 -19.68 1.66
CA GLN A 118 -1.28 -18.81 2.33
C GLN A 118 -1.54 -17.52 1.53
N LEU A 119 -0.49 -16.90 1.01
CA LEU A 119 -0.59 -15.72 0.17
C LEU A 119 -1.38 -16.00 -1.13
N ASP A 120 -1.12 -17.12 -1.79
CA ASP A 120 -1.85 -17.53 -3.00
C ASP A 120 -3.35 -17.68 -2.74
N ARG A 121 -3.71 -18.22 -1.57
CA ARG A 121 -5.11 -18.31 -1.15
C ARG A 121 -5.75 -16.92 -0.98
N LEU A 122 -5.03 -15.98 -0.36
CA LEU A 122 -5.48 -14.59 -0.25
C LEU A 122 -5.66 -13.95 -1.63
N LEU A 123 -4.64 -14.08 -2.49
CA LEU A 123 -4.64 -13.46 -3.82
C LEU A 123 -5.75 -14.00 -4.73
N ALA A 124 -6.17 -15.26 -4.57
CA ALA A 124 -7.31 -15.82 -5.30
C ALA A 124 -8.64 -15.07 -5.04
N SER A 125 -8.77 -14.43 -3.87
CA SER A 125 -9.92 -13.62 -3.46
C SER A 125 -9.63 -12.12 -3.48
N THR A 126 -8.49 -11.68 -4.05
CA THR A 126 -8.09 -10.27 -4.14
C THR A 126 -8.30 -9.76 -5.56
N ARG A 127 -9.15 -8.75 -5.73
CA ARG A 127 -9.44 -8.16 -7.05
C ARG A 127 -8.47 -7.07 -7.46
N LEU A 128 -7.87 -6.41 -6.48
CA LEU A 128 -6.90 -5.33 -6.68
C LEU A 128 -5.92 -5.30 -5.52
N VAL A 129 -4.65 -5.05 -5.82
CA VAL A 129 -3.65 -4.67 -4.82
C VAL A 129 -3.24 -3.23 -5.04
N MET A 130 -3.36 -2.39 -4.02
CA MET A 130 -2.67 -1.09 -3.96
C MET A 130 -1.33 -1.33 -3.29
N LEU A 131 -0.26 -1.17 -4.06
CA LEU A 131 1.11 -1.46 -3.62
C LEU A 131 1.92 -0.19 -3.46
N ASP A 132 2.40 0.05 -2.24
CA ASP A 132 3.28 1.17 -1.95
C ASP A 132 4.74 0.87 -2.33
N LEU A 133 5.26 1.52 -3.36
CA LEU A 133 6.69 1.56 -3.67
C LEU A 133 7.28 2.87 -3.14
N LYS A 134 7.87 2.81 -1.94
CA LYS A 134 8.21 4.01 -1.16
C LYS A 134 9.54 4.65 -1.56
N GLN A 135 10.52 3.86 -1.96
CA GLN A 135 11.81 4.30 -2.49
C GLN A 135 12.46 3.12 -3.24
N ILE A 136 13.01 3.39 -4.43
CA ILE A 136 13.62 2.35 -5.28
C ILE A 136 15.03 1.99 -4.83
N ASP A 137 15.79 2.94 -4.32
CA ASP A 137 17.11 2.72 -3.74
C ASP A 137 16.98 2.05 -2.36
N ASP A 138 17.69 0.91 -2.14
CA ASP A 138 17.53 0.11 -0.92
C ASP A 138 18.09 0.82 0.33
N GLU A 139 19.17 1.58 0.21
CA GLU A 139 19.77 2.30 1.34
C GLU A 139 18.85 3.45 1.78
N LYS A 140 18.38 4.24 0.81
CA LYS A 140 17.41 5.31 1.06
C LYS A 140 16.08 4.75 1.58
N HIS A 141 15.64 3.59 1.08
CA HIS A 141 14.45 2.92 1.59
C HIS A 141 14.60 2.51 3.05
N ARG A 142 15.77 1.98 3.44
CA ARG A 142 16.08 1.65 4.83
C ARG A 142 16.08 2.89 5.72
N ALA A 143 16.68 3.97 5.26
CA ALA A 143 16.69 5.24 5.99
C ALA A 143 15.27 5.79 6.18
N LEU A 144 14.42 5.68 5.14
CA LEU A 144 13.05 6.18 5.15
C LEU A 144 12.07 5.36 5.99
N THR A 145 12.25 4.03 6.03
CA THR A 145 11.21 3.09 6.53
C THR A 145 11.69 2.14 7.61
N GLY A 146 13.01 2.03 7.81
CA GLY A 146 13.64 1.03 8.68
C GLY A 146 13.82 -0.36 8.04
N HIS A 147 13.38 -0.57 6.79
CA HIS A 147 13.41 -1.87 6.11
C HIS A 147 14.01 -1.80 4.71
N SER A 148 14.54 -2.94 4.23
CA SER A 148 14.93 -3.12 2.83
C SER A 148 13.70 -3.13 1.93
N ASN A 149 13.84 -2.61 0.69
CA ASN A 149 12.80 -2.70 -0.33
C ASN A 149 12.82 -4.04 -1.10
N ARG A 150 13.82 -4.90 -0.90
CA ARG A 150 14.00 -6.14 -1.68
C ARG A 150 12.75 -7.03 -1.67
N ASN A 151 12.19 -7.28 -0.48
CA ASN A 151 10.98 -8.10 -0.35
C ASN A 151 9.78 -7.43 -1.05
N ILE A 152 9.70 -6.10 -1.01
CA ILE A 152 8.63 -5.32 -1.62
C ILE A 152 8.69 -5.42 -3.15
N LEU A 153 9.89 -5.26 -3.72
CA LEU A 153 10.10 -5.39 -5.17
C LEU A 153 9.82 -6.84 -5.63
N GLN A 154 10.30 -7.84 -4.88
CA GLN A 154 9.98 -9.25 -5.16
C GLN A 154 8.47 -9.53 -5.04
N PHE A 155 7.77 -8.88 -4.12
CA PHE A 155 6.31 -8.99 -4.00
C PHE A 155 5.61 -8.42 -5.23
N ALA A 156 6.04 -7.26 -5.73
CA ALA A 156 5.52 -6.69 -6.97
C ALA A 156 5.69 -7.64 -8.17
N GLU A 157 6.88 -8.25 -8.31
CA GLU A 157 7.17 -9.24 -9.33
C GLU A 157 6.31 -10.51 -9.16
N TYR A 158 6.10 -10.96 -7.92
CA TYR A 158 5.23 -12.09 -7.62
C TYR A 158 3.77 -11.82 -7.99
N LEU A 159 3.24 -10.65 -7.65
CA LEU A 159 1.90 -10.24 -8.06
C LEU A 159 1.76 -10.19 -9.59
N ASP A 160 2.79 -9.71 -10.29
CA ASP A 160 2.82 -9.69 -11.76
C ASP A 160 2.81 -11.10 -12.36
N GLN A 161 3.60 -12.02 -11.83
CA GLN A 161 3.61 -13.44 -12.20
C GLN A 161 2.26 -14.12 -11.96
N LYS A 162 1.58 -13.78 -10.85
CA LYS A 162 0.24 -14.27 -10.50
C LYS A 162 -0.88 -13.54 -11.26
N GLN A 163 -0.55 -12.57 -12.11
CA GLN A 163 -1.50 -11.79 -12.91
C GLN A 163 -2.51 -10.99 -12.06
N VAL A 164 -2.11 -10.62 -10.84
CA VAL A 164 -2.95 -9.82 -9.94
C VAL A 164 -2.87 -8.34 -10.35
N PRO A 165 -4.00 -7.66 -10.63
CA PRO A 165 -4.00 -6.24 -10.94
C PRO A 165 -3.43 -5.41 -9.79
N MET A 166 -2.52 -4.48 -10.11
CA MET A 166 -1.90 -3.57 -9.15
C MET A 166 -2.15 -2.11 -9.51
N TRP A 167 -2.43 -1.30 -8.50
CA TRP A 167 -2.21 0.14 -8.53
C TRP A 167 -0.97 0.45 -7.72
N ILE A 168 0.04 1.01 -8.38
CA ILE A 168 1.27 1.42 -7.71
C ILE A 168 1.06 2.79 -7.11
N ARG A 169 1.40 2.92 -5.82
CA ARG A 169 1.34 4.20 -5.12
C ARG A 169 2.73 4.63 -4.67
N HIS A 170 3.04 5.91 -4.86
CA HIS A 170 4.30 6.51 -4.45
C HIS A 170 4.05 7.89 -3.83
N VAL A 171 4.54 8.11 -2.63
CA VAL A 171 4.50 9.43 -1.96
C VAL A 171 5.79 10.15 -2.23
N VAL A 172 5.69 11.37 -2.79
CA VAL A 172 6.85 12.22 -3.06
C VAL A 172 7.08 13.15 -1.89
N VAL A 173 8.20 12.96 -1.21
CA VAL A 173 8.64 13.72 -0.03
C VAL A 173 9.85 14.56 -0.42
N PRO A 174 9.82 15.89 -0.24
CA PRO A 174 10.94 16.77 -0.58
C PRO A 174 12.25 16.34 0.08
N GLY A 175 13.31 16.21 -0.71
CA GLY A 175 14.64 15.81 -0.26
C GLY A 175 14.81 14.32 0.06
N LEU A 176 13.76 13.50 0.03
CA LEU A 176 13.81 12.08 0.40
C LEU A 176 13.43 11.12 -0.74
N THR A 177 12.34 11.43 -1.47
CA THR A 177 11.84 10.54 -2.53
C THR A 177 11.60 11.26 -3.85
N ASP A 178 12.06 12.51 -3.98
CA ASP A 178 11.87 13.40 -5.13
C ASP A 178 13.07 13.44 -6.09
N SER A 179 14.15 12.67 -5.83
CA SER A 179 15.32 12.61 -6.71
C SER A 179 14.92 12.14 -8.11
N GLU A 180 15.27 12.92 -9.15
CA GLU A 180 14.98 12.59 -10.55
C GLU A 180 15.47 11.21 -10.93
N LYS A 181 16.70 10.86 -10.54
CA LYS A 181 17.29 9.53 -10.76
C LYS A 181 16.44 8.42 -10.15
N ASP A 182 16.02 8.57 -8.88
CA ASP A 182 15.26 7.53 -8.19
C ASP A 182 13.85 7.41 -8.77
N LEU A 183 13.19 8.52 -9.08
CA LEU A 183 11.89 8.53 -9.74
C LEU A 183 11.94 7.85 -11.12
N TYR A 184 12.98 8.12 -11.90
CA TYR A 184 13.20 7.49 -13.20
C TYR A 184 13.42 5.97 -13.04
N HIS A 185 14.29 5.54 -12.10
CA HIS A 185 14.53 4.13 -11.83
C HIS A 185 13.29 3.42 -11.27
N LEU A 186 12.50 4.08 -10.44
CA LEU A 186 11.20 3.57 -10.02
C LEU A 186 10.30 3.32 -11.24
N GLY A 187 10.27 4.28 -12.17
CA GLY A 187 9.56 4.13 -13.44
C GLY A 187 10.07 2.94 -14.26
N ARG A 188 11.38 2.77 -14.38
CA ARG A 188 11.96 1.62 -15.09
C ARG A 188 11.56 0.29 -14.45
N PHE A 189 11.54 0.21 -13.12
CA PHE A 189 11.05 -0.99 -12.42
C PHE A 189 9.56 -1.23 -12.70
N ILE A 190 8.70 -0.23 -12.53
CA ILE A 190 7.27 -0.36 -12.83
C ILE A 190 7.04 -0.77 -14.29
N GLY A 191 7.89 -0.29 -15.21
CA GLY A 191 7.84 -0.64 -16.63
C GLY A 191 8.04 -2.14 -16.92
N THR A 192 8.59 -2.92 -16.00
CA THR A 192 8.70 -4.38 -16.11
C THR A 192 7.40 -5.11 -15.77
N LEU A 193 6.51 -4.48 -15.01
CA LEU A 193 5.28 -5.08 -14.49
C LEU A 193 4.13 -4.93 -15.50
N LYS A 194 3.59 -6.05 -15.99
CA LYS A 194 2.48 -6.09 -16.95
C LYS A 194 1.13 -5.84 -16.30
N TYR A 195 1.00 -6.20 -15.03
CA TYR A 195 -0.23 -6.09 -14.26
C TYR A 195 -0.31 -4.84 -13.37
N ALA A 196 0.69 -3.94 -13.45
CA ALA A 196 0.58 -2.57 -12.94
C ALA A 196 -0.37 -1.77 -13.84
N LYS A 197 -1.62 -1.53 -13.37
CA LYS A 197 -2.72 -0.94 -14.14
C LYS A 197 -2.87 0.56 -13.93
N ALA A 198 -2.42 1.07 -12.79
CA ALA A 198 -2.44 2.50 -12.48
C ALA A 198 -1.21 2.90 -11.67
N LEU A 199 -0.89 4.20 -11.73
CA LEU A 199 0.16 4.84 -10.94
C LEU A 199 -0.42 6.07 -10.25
N ASP A 200 -0.42 6.03 -8.92
CA ASP A 200 -0.77 7.13 -8.04
C ASP A 200 0.49 7.75 -7.44
N VAL A 201 0.74 9.01 -7.79
CA VAL A 201 1.84 9.79 -7.22
C VAL A 201 1.24 10.87 -6.34
N LEU A 202 1.49 10.77 -5.06
CA LEU A 202 0.87 11.57 -4.03
C LEU A 202 1.87 12.61 -3.48
N PRO A 203 1.49 13.88 -3.38
CA PRO A 203 2.32 14.86 -2.68
C PRO A 203 2.36 14.55 -1.19
N TYR A 204 3.54 14.69 -0.59
CA TYR A 204 3.68 14.65 0.85
C TYR A 204 2.85 15.75 1.52
N HIS A 205 2.20 15.43 2.63
CA HIS A 205 1.54 16.36 3.53
C HIS A 205 1.75 15.94 5.00
N ASP A 206 1.71 16.88 5.90
CA ASP A 206 2.05 16.71 7.30
C ASP A 206 0.84 16.47 8.23
N MET A 207 -0.32 16.12 7.69
CA MET A 207 -1.56 15.91 8.48
C MET A 207 -1.42 14.81 9.55
N GLY A 208 -0.45 13.90 9.40
CA GLY A 208 -0.11 12.88 10.41
C GLY A 208 0.48 13.44 11.71
N LYS A 209 1.06 14.64 11.72
CA LYS A 209 1.72 15.27 12.89
C LYS A 209 0.89 15.22 14.17
N VAL A 210 -0.41 15.45 14.06
CA VAL A 210 -1.32 15.44 15.23
C VAL A 210 -1.30 14.09 15.93
N LYS A 211 -1.25 12.98 15.18
CA LYS A 211 -1.20 11.64 15.74
C LYS A 211 0.12 11.36 16.47
N TYR A 212 1.25 11.82 15.92
CA TYR A 212 2.55 11.72 16.60
C TYR A 212 2.55 12.47 17.92
N LYS A 213 2.03 13.70 17.94
CA LYS A 213 1.89 14.48 19.17
C LYS A 213 1.03 13.76 20.22
N ASN A 214 -0.09 13.18 19.81
CA ASN A 214 -0.98 12.43 20.70
C ASN A 214 -0.34 11.15 21.26
N LEU A 215 0.59 10.56 20.52
CA LEU A 215 1.36 9.39 20.95
C LEU A 215 2.62 9.76 21.77
N GLY A 216 2.95 11.04 21.92
CA GLY A 216 4.18 11.49 22.55
C GLY A 216 5.45 11.14 21.79
N ILE A 217 5.36 11.00 20.45
CA ILE A 217 6.47 10.63 19.57
C ILE A 217 6.86 11.85 18.72
N LEU A 218 8.16 12.07 18.55
CA LEU A 218 8.65 13.11 17.65
C LEU A 218 8.29 12.79 16.20
N TYR A 219 7.80 13.81 15.48
CA TYR A 219 7.53 13.67 14.06
C TYR A 219 8.85 13.79 13.28
N PRO A 220 9.27 12.77 12.50
CA PRO A 220 10.60 12.79 11.87
C PRO A 220 10.79 13.88 10.80
N LEU A 221 9.70 14.34 10.19
CA LEU A 221 9.70 15.32 9.10
C LEU A 221 9.15 16.69 9.54
N GLU A 222 9.48 17.10 10.79
CA GLU A 222 8.96 18.36 11.37
C GLU A 222 9.25 19.57 10.49
N ASP A 223 10.47 19.63 9.93
CA ASP A 223 10.97 20.77 9.14
C ASP A 223 10.79 20.57 7.61
N VAL A 224 10.16 19.46 7.18
CA VAL A 224 9.92 19.19 5.75
C VAL A 224 8.58 19.80 5.35
N PRO A 225 8.56 20.79 4.44
CA PRO A 225 7.31 21.41 4.00
C PRO A 225 6.46 20.44 3.18
N PRO A 226 5.12 20.56 3.24
CA PRO A 226 4.24 19.84 2.32
C PRO A 226 4.58 20.12 0.87
N MET A 227 4.44 19.13 0.01
CA MET A 227 4.66 19.25 -1.43
C MET A 227 3.41 19.75 -2.14
N SER A 228 3.58 20.59 -3.17
CA SER A 228 2.48 21.01 -4.02
C SER A 228 2.02 19.89 -4.97
N ARG A 229 0.79 20.04 -5.48
CA ARG A 229 0.27 19.11 -6.50
C ARG A 229 1.05 19.22 -7.81
N GLU A 230 1.51 20.39 -8.17
CA GLU A 230 2.28 20.67 -9.39
C GLU A 230 3.63 19.93 -9.35
N GLU A 231 4.32 19.94 -8.21
CA GLU A 231 5.57 19.20 -8.01
C GLU A 231 5.34 17.70 -8.10
N ALA A 232 4.27 17.18 -7.48
CA ALA A 232 3.90 15.76 -7.58
C ALA A 232 3.57 15.35 -9.03
N VAL A 233 2.93 16.22 -9.81
CA VAL A 233 2.71 16.02 -11.25
C VAL A 233 4.04 15.99 -12.01
N GLY A 234 5.01 16.83 -11.65
CA GLY A 234 6.37 16.81 -12.17
C GLY A 234 7.05 15.45 -11.93
N ALA A 235 7.03 14.99 -10.68
CA ALA A 235 7.57 13.67 -10.29
C ALA A 235 6.88 12.52 -11.05
N LYS A 236 5.56 12.57 -11.21
CA LYS A 236 4.81 11.59 -12.00
C LYS A 236 5.29 11.51 -13.44
N LYS A 237 5.59 12.65 -14.07
CA LYS A 237 6.11 12.66 -15.46
C LYS A 237 7.46 11.95 -15.57
N ILE A 238 8.35 12.11 -14.59
CA ILE A 238 9.65 11.43 -14.56
C ILE A 238 9.45 9.91 -14.44
N ILE A 239 8.58 9.45 -13.54
CA ILE A 239 8.27 8.03 -13.40
C ILE A 239 7.68 7.48 -14.71
N LEU A 240 6.72 8.17 -15.33
CA LEU A 240 6.13 7.76 -16.61
C LEU A 240 7.17 7.71 -17.74
N HIS A 241 8.17 8.59 -17.74
CA HIS A 241 9.30 8.54 -18.67
C HIS A 241 10.10 7.24 -18.48
N GLY A 242 10.47 6.91 -17.25
CA GLY A 242 11.17 5.65 -16.96
C GLY A 242 10.36 4.40 -17.38
N ILE A 243 9.03 4.40 -17.17
CA ILE A 243 8.13 3.32 -17.64
C ILE A 243 8.21 3.18 -19.17
N LYS A 244 8.08 4.30 -19.88
CA LYS A 244 8.11 4.33 -21.35
C LYS A 244 9.44 3.80 -21.89
N ASP A 245 10.56 4.29 -21.36
CA ASP A 245 11.89 3.89 -21.79
C ASP A 245 12.13 2.41 -21.54
N ARG A 246 11.75 1.89 -20.38
CA ARG A 246 11.86 0.46 -20.09
C ARG A 246 11.09 -0.39 -21.08
N ARG A 247 9.85 -0.01 -21.40
CA ARG A 247 8.97 -0.74 -22.33
C ARG A 247 9.47 -0.65 -23.77
N ALA A 248 10.12 0.45 -24.15
CA ALA A 248 10.75 0.64 -25.46
C ALA A 248 12.13 -0.04 -25.60
N GLY A 249 12.69 -0.59 -24.53
CA GLY A 249 14.04 -1.15 -24.53
C GLY A 249 15.14 -0.09 -24.56
N THR A 250 14.84 1.17 -24.27
CA THR A 250 15.80 2.27 -24.26
C THR A 250 16.84 2.07 -23.14
N PRO A 251 18.15 2.33 -23.38
CA PRO A 251 19.17 2.29 -22.35
C PRO A 251 18.82 3.18 -21.15
N ASP A 252 19.43 2.88 -20.01
CA ASP A 252 19.23 3.66 -18.78
C ASP A 252 19.96 5.00 -18.88
N LEU A 253 19.25 6.11 -18.62
CA LEU A 253 19.79 7.47 -18.72
C LEU A 253 20.86 7.76 -17.65
N PHE A 254 20.85 7.04 -16.54
CA PHE A 254 21.73 7.23 -15.39
C PHE A 254 22.79 6.13 -15.23
N CYS A 255 22.84 5.16 -16.15
CA CYS A 255 23.92 4.18 -16.26
C CYS A 255 24.92 4.68 -17.31
N SER A 256 25.95 5.37 -16.85
CA SER A 256 27.17 5.66 -17.64
C SER A 256 28.27 4.68 -17.24
#